data_782d134afb8a32e277d07fd057bacece
#
_entry.id   782d134afb8a32e277d07fd057bacece
#
_cell.length_a   1.000
_cell.length_b   1.000
_cell.length_c   1.000
_cell.angle_alpha   90.00
_cell.angle_beta   90.00
_cell.angle_gamma   90.00
#
_symmetry.space_group_name_H-M   'P 1'
#
loop_
_entity.id
_entity.type
_entity.pdbx_description
1 polymer ?
#
loop_
_entity_poly.entity_id
_entity_poly.type
_entity_poly.pdbx_seq_one_letter_code
_entity_poly.pdbx_strand_id
1 'polypeptide(L)'
;MVRRAGVVVGAIFLTLSCATPVHQTTGQWAPGMAVVATPKVVLLDIADGQERGQEATTGSGQAMVGALRDRLMGHTIAVQTIQSVAIEKGYEEATRLGFDYVLRGVFTNWEDNATAWSGNPDRAEFAIELYSVPDKRLAGSASHKVQASGFTLLTGTPMRFIPELADNTLGRLFGWPSVE
;
A
#
# COMPACT_ATOMS: atom_id res chain seq x y z
N MET A 1 48.72 -8.40 56.32
CA MET A 1 48.04 -8.99 55.15
C MET A 1 46.75 -8.24 54.90
N VAL A 2 46.73 -7.33 53.91
CA VAL A 2 45.54 -6.56 53.57
C VAL A 2 44.97 -7.10 52.26
N ARG A 3 43.78 -7.69 52.30
CA ARG A 3 43.04 -8.16 51.12
C ARG A 3 42.31 -7.01 50.48
N ARG A 4 42.72 -6.65 49.27
CA ARG A 4 41.97 -5.69 48.41
C ARG A 4 40.82 -6.42 47.73
N ALA A 5 39.60 -6.05 48.04
CA ALA A 5 38.41 -6.46 47.31
C ALA A 5 38.27 -5.58 46.07
N GLY A 6 38.38 -6.19 44.90
CA GLY A 6 38.10 -5.51 43.63
C GLY A 6 36.57 -5.51 43.34
N VAL A 7 36.00 -4.35 43.18
CA VAL A 7 34.63 -4.17 42.72
C VAL A 7 34.62 -4.17 41.18
N VAL A 8 34.01 -5.22 40.61
CA VAL A 8 33.74 -5.28 39.15
C VAL A 8 32.44 -4.56 38.87
N VAL A 9 32.53 -3.39 38.28
CA VAL A 9 31.37 -2.64 37.78
C VAL A 9 31.03 -3.24 36.39
N GLY A 10 29.99 -4.04 36.33
CA GLY A 10 29.45 -4.53 35.06
C GLY A 10 28.66 -3.44 34.35
N ALA A 11 29.16 -2.94 33.22
CA ALA A 11 28.43 -2.03 32.35
C ALA A 11 27.36 -2.84 31.59
N ILE A 12 26.08 -2.64 31.91
CA ILE A 12 24.95 -3.18 31.16
C ILE A 12 24.76 -2.29 29.93
N PHE A 13 25.20 -2.75 28.76
CA PHE A 13 24.86 -2.15 27.47
C PHE A 13 23.40 -2.51 27.12
N LEU A 14 22.49 -1.56 27.36
CA LEU A 14 21.15 -1.59 26.79
C LEU A 14 21.27 -1.29 25.28
N THR A 15 21.25 -2.34 24.47
CA THR A 15 21.08 -2.20 23.01
C THR A 15 19.63 -1.77 22.75
N LEU A 16 19.41 -0.47 22.54
CA LEU A 16 18.16 0.00 21.96
C LEU A 16 18.10 -0.55 20.52
N SER A 17 17.31 -1.58 20.33
CA SER A 17 16.96 -2.06 19.00
C SER A 17 16.00 -1.04 18.37
N CYS A 18 16.52 -0.08 17.63
CA CYS A 18 15.71 0.77 16.77
C CYS A 18 15.17 -0.12 15.65
N ALA A 19 13.87 -0.43 15.68
CA ALA A 19 13.20 -1.08 14.56
C ALA A 19 13.35 -0.17 13.33
N THR A 20 14.03 -0.65 12.29
CA THR A 20 14.13 0.06 11.02
C THR A 20 12.79 0.05 10.31
N PRO A 21 12.40 1.16 9.63
CA PRO A 21 11.21 1.15 8.81
C PRO A 21 11.34 0.08 7.72
N VAL A 22 10.25 -0.65 7.46
CA VAL A 22 10.23 -1.64 6.39
C VAL A 22 9.41 -1.09 5.24
N HIS A 23 10.05 -0.94 4.08
CA HIS A 23 9.40 -0.57 2.82
C HIS A 23 9.71 -1.66 1.81
N GLN A 24 8.69 -2.39 1.37
CA GLN A 24 8.88 -3.50 0.45
C GLN A 24 7.86 -3.44 -0.68
N THR A 25 8.36 -3.31 -1.91
CA THR A 25 7.52 -3.28 -3.12
C THR A 25 7.80 -4.51 -3.97
N THR A 26 6.74 -5.17 -4.41
CA THR A 26 6.80 -6.27 -5.39
C THR A 26 5.84 -6.00 -6.53
N GLY A 27 6.06 -6.62 -7.68
CA GLY A 27 5.11 -6.50 -8.79
C GLY A 27 5.66 -7.09 -10.07
N GLN A 28 4.74 -7.54 -10.93
CA GLN A 28 5.05 -8.17 -12.19
C GLN A 28 3.92 -7.99 -13.21
N TRP A 29 4.28 -8.06 -14.49
CA TRP A 29 3.35 -8.22 -15.59
C TRP A 29 3.17 -9.69 -15.91
N ALA A 30 1.95 -10.06 -16.33
CA ALA A 30 1.69 -11.40 -16.81
C ALA A 30 2.51 -11.66 -18.11
N PRO A 31 3.01 -12.89 -18.35
CA PRO A 31 3.79 -13.22 -19.53
C PRO A 31 3.06 -12.82 -20.81
N GLY A 32 3.75 -12.11 -21.70
CA GLY A 32 3.21 -11.63 -22.98
C GLY A 32 2.25 -10.44 -22.88
N MET A 33 2.09 -9.86 -21.70
CA MET A 33 1.33 -8.61 -21.51
C MET A 33 2.28 -7.41 -21.43
N ALA A 34 1.84 -6.28 -22.00
CA ALA A 34 2.54 -5.00 -21.90
C ALA A 34 1.52 -3.87 -21.74
N VAL A 35 1.92 -2.79 -21.12
CA VAL A 35 1.08 -1.58 -21.02
C VAL A 35 0.95 -0.95 -22.41
N VAL A 36 -0.26 -0.58 -22.79
CA VAL A 36 -0.47 0.27 -23.98
C VAL A 36 0.13 1.67 -23.72
N ALA A 37 0.53 2.35 -24.79
CA ALA A 37 1.28 3.63 -24.69
C ALA A 37 0.52 4.72 -23.92
N THR A 38 -0.81 4.78 -24.05
CA THR A 38 -1.71 5.73 -23.37
C THR A 38 -2.89 4.98 -22.78
N PRO A 39 -2.70 4.30 -21.64
CA PRO A 39 -3.74 3.45 -21.07
C PRO A 39 -4.91 4.28 -20.55
N LYS A 40 -6.12 3.72 -20.66
CA LYS A 40 -7.35 4.22 -20.05
C LYS A 40 -7.84 3.21 -19.03
N VAL A 41 -8.11 3.64 -17.81
CA VAL A 41 -8.32 2.77 -16.68
C VAL A 41 -9.65 3.04 -15.99
N VAL A 42 -10.47 2.01 -15.80
CA VAL A 42 -11.57 2.04 -14.84
C VAL A 42 -11.01 1.62 -13.48
N LEU A 43 -11.10 2.51 -12.50
CA LEU A 43 -10.70 2.26 -11.12
C LEU A 43 -11.94 1.84 -10.31
N LEU A 44 -11.87 0.64 -9.72
CA LEU A 44 -12.91 0.14 -8.83
C LEU A 44 -12.86 0.83 -7.47
N ASP A 45 -13.98 0.82 -6.78
CA ASP A 45 -14.04 1.19 -5.37
C ASP A 45 -13.18 0.25 -4.52
N ILE A 46 -12.72 0.75 -3.37
CA ILE A 46 -11.83 0.01 -2.48
C ILE A 46 -12.49 -0.04 -1.10
N ALA A 47 -12.59 -1.26 -0.57
CA ALA A 47 -13.07 -1.45 0.79
C ALA A 47 -12.12 -0.82 1.82
N ASP A 48 -12.68 -0.28 2.90
CA ASP A 48 -11.89 0.30 3.97
C ASP A 48 -10.93 -0.72 4.59
N GLY A 49 -9.74 -0.25 4.96
CA GLY A 49 -8.74 -1.03 5.67
C GLY A 49 -9.28 -1.46 7.03
N GLN A 50 -9.07 -2.74 7.37
CA GLN A 50 -9.57 -3.32 8.60
C GLN A 50 -8.51 -4.17 9.29
N GLU A 51 -8.25 -3.86 10.55
CA GLU A 51 -7.49 -4.73 11.42
C GLU A 51 -8.35 -5.91 11.87
N ARG A 52 -7.75 -7.08 11.98
CA ARG A 52 -8.47 -8.29 12.36
C ARG A 52 -9.13 -8.16 13.74
N GLY A 53 -10.45 -8.23 13.77
CA GLY A 53 -11.24 -8.13 15.01
C GLY A 53 -11.57 -6.71 15.43
N GLN A 54 -11.21 -5.70 14.62
CA GLN A 54 -11.55 -4.29 14.84
C GLN A 54 -12.58 -3.83 13.79
N GLU A 55 -13.16 -2.66 14.02
CA GLU A 55 -13.96 -2.00 12.98
C GLU A 55 -13.08 -1.49 11.85
N ALA A 56 -13.66 -1.40 10.64
CA ALA A 56 -12.94 -0.84 9.51
C ALA A 56 -12.63 0.65 9.72
N THR A 57 -11.47 1.09 9.27
CA THR A 57 -11.05 2.50 9.33
C THR A 57 -11.79 3.30 8.28
N THR A 58 -12.91 3.89 8.67
CA THR A 58 -13.83 4.62 7.78
C THR A 58 -13.12 5.64 6.90
N GLY A 59 -13.36 5.56 5.59
CA GLY A 59 -12.83 6.48 4.60
C GLY A 59 -11.44 6.15 4.06
N SER A 60 -10.78 5.10 4.57
CA SER A 60 -9.46 4.68 4.07
C SER A 60 -9.52 4.17 2.63
N GLY A 61 -10.57 3.46 2.26
CA GLY A 61 -10.80 3.03 0.88
C GLY A 61 -10.97 4.21 -0.07
N GLN A 62 -11.80 5.19 0.29
CA GLN A 62 -12.01 6.40 -0.52
C GLN A 62 -10.73 7.24 -0.64
N ALA A 63 -9.97 7.37 0.45
CA ALA A 63 -8.69 8.07 0.41
C ALA A 63 -7.70 7.37 -0.54
N MET A 64 -7.67 6.03 -0.56
CA MET A 64 -6.85 5.26 -1.50
C MET A 64 -7.30 5.42 -2.95
N VAL A 65 -8.62 5.37 -3.22
CA VAL A 65 -9.17 5.66 -4.56
C VAL A 65 -8.73 7.05 -5.02
N GLY A 66 -8.80 8.06 -4.14
CA GLY A 66 -8.34 9.42 -4.43
C GLY A 66 -6.85 9.45 -4.80
N ALA A 67 -5.99 8.85 -3.97
CA ALA A 67 -4.54 8.83 -4.19
C ALA A 67 -4.16 8.11 -5.51
N LEU A 68 -4.76 6.94 -5.77
CA LEU A 68 -4.52 6.21 -7.03
C LEU A 68 -4.96 7.02 -8.25
N ARG A 69 -6.16 7.62 -8.19
CA ARG A 69 -6.68 8.46 -9.28
C ARG A 69 -5.75 9.63 -9.56
N ASP A 70 -5.37 10.37 -8.52
CA ASP A 70 -4.54 11.57 -8.67
C ASP A 70 -3.17 11.22 -9.24
N ARG A 71 -2.58 10.09 -8.81
CA ARG A 71 -1.31 9.60 -9.36
C ARG A 71 -1.42 9.18 -10.83
N LEU A 72 -2.46 8.44 -11.19
CA LEU A 72 -2.73 8.05 -12.59
C LEU A 72 -2.92 9.28 -13.48
N MET A 73 -3.73 10.24 -13.05
CA MET A 73 -3.97 11.49 -13.78
C MET A 73 -2.70 12.33 -13.91
N GLY A 74 -1.85 12.37 -12.89
CA GLY A 74 -0.53 13.00 -12.92
C GLY A 74 0.40 12.45 -14.00
N HIS A 75 0.19 11.19 -14.41
CA HIS A 75 0.86 10.54 -15.54
C HIS A 75 0.04 10.53 -16.84
N THR A 76 -0.93 11.43 -16.95
CA THR A 76 -1.78 11.62 -18.16
C THR A 76 -2.62 10.38 -18.51
N ILE A 77 -2.89 9.51 -17.56
CA ILE A 77 -3.75 8.34 -17.73
C ILE A 77 -5.20 8.79 -17.54
N ALA A 78 -6.08 8.46 -18.49
CA ALA A 78 -7.52 8.70 -18.35
C ALA A 78 -8.10 7.69 -17.33
N VAL A 79 -8.77 8.21 -16.30
CA VAL A 79 -9.33 7.41 -15.21
C VAL A 79 -10.82 7.69 -15.04
N GLN A 80 -11.60 6.61 -14.96
CA GLN A 80 -12.99 6.64 -14.52
C GLN A 80 -13.11 5.81 -13.24
N THR A 81 -13.62 6.41 -12.17
CA THR A 81 -13.93 5.69 -10.93
C THR A 81 -15.36 5.18 -10.93
N ILE A 82 -15.60 4.00 -10.38
CA ILE A 82 -16.95 3.46 -10.19
C ILE A 82 -17.15 2.98 -8.75
N GLN A 83 -18.36 3.16 -8.22
CA GLN A 83 -18.74 2.74 -6.87
C GLN A 83 -19.08 1.25 -6.83
N SER A 84 -18.11 0.41 -7.15
CA SER A 84 -18.24 -1.04 -7.10
C SER A 84 -16.87 -1.68 -6.92
N VAL A 85 -16.80 -2.71 -6.09
CA VAL A 85 -15.60 -3.55 -5.92
C VAL A 85 -15.61 -4.76 -6.86
N ALA A 86 -16.70 -4.99 -7.60
CA ALA A 86 -16.87 -6.13 -8.47
C ALA A 86 -16.17 -5.93 -9.83
N ILE A 87 -15.29 -6.85 -10.19
CA ILE A 87 -14.52 -6.77 -11.44
C ILE A 87 -15.42 -6.81 -12.69
N GLU A 88 -16.54 -7.53 -12.63
CA GLU A 88 -17.52 -7.63 -13.71
C GLU A 88 -18.12 -6.26 -14.04
N LYS A 89 -18.44 -5.46 -13.01
CA LYS A 89 -18.93 -4.09 -13.19
C LYS A 89 -17.85 -3.18 -13.80
N GLY A 90 -16.60 -3.40 -13.40
CA GLY A 90 -15.46 -2.74 -14.03
C GLY A 90 -15.36 -3.06 -15.52
N TYR A 91 -15.50 -4.32 -15.92
CA TYR A 91 -15.47 -4.71 -17.33
C TYR A 91 -16.65 -4.14 -18.13
N GLU A 92 -17.86 -4.15 -17.57
CA GLU A 92 -19.04 -3.55 -18.20
C GLU A 92 -18.80 -2.08 -18.51
N GLU A 93 -18.33 -1.30 -17.52
CA GLU A 93 -18.09 0.13 -17.67
C GLU A 93 -16.91 0.42 -18.59
N ALA A 94 -15.81 -0.31 -18.44
CA ALA A 94 -14.63 -0.15 -19.30
C ALA A 94 -14.97 -0.43 -20.78
N THR A 95 -15.75 -1.47 -21.04
CA THR A 95 -16.23 -1.79 -22.41
C THR A 95 -17.12 -0.68 -22.94
N ARG A 96 -18.03 -0.16 -22.14
CA ARG A 96 -18.93 0.94 -22.52
C ARG A 96 -18.16 2.23 -22.90
N LEU A 97 -17.07 2.52 -22.19
CA LEU A 97 -16.25 3.72 -22.38
C LEU A 97 -15.12 3.54 -23.40
N GLY A 98 -14.85 2.33 -23.87
CA GLY A 98 -13.68 2.02 -24.70
C GLY A 98 -12.37 2.20 -23.93
N PHE A 99 -12.33 1.72 -22.67
CA PHE A 99 -11.15 1.73 -21.82
C PHE A 99 -10.41 0.40 -21.90
N ASP A 100 -9.12 0.44 -21.63
CA ASP A 100 -8.20 -0.69 -21.87
C ASP A 100 -8.12 -1.63 -20.67
N TYR A 101 -8.24 -1.07 -19.46
CA TYR A 101 -7.98 -1.79 -18.21
C TYR A 101 -9.02 -1.51 -17.13
N VAL A 102 -9.14 -2.49 -16.23
CA VAL A 102 -9.80 -2.32 -14.92
C VAL A 102 -8.74 -2.48 -13.85
N LEU A 103 -8.65 -1.51 -12.93
CA LEU A 103 -7.75 -1.51 -11.77
C LEU A 103 -8.56 -1.82 -10.52
N ARG A 104 -8.17 -2.87 -9.83
CA ARG A 104 -8.68 -3.27 -8.51
C ARG A 104 -7.61 -3.03 -7.46
N GLY A 105 -7.98 -2.45 -6.33
CA GLY A 105 -7.12 -2.30 -5.17
C GLY A 105 -7.67 -3.02 -3.95
N VAL A 106 -6.77 -3.55 -3.11
CA VAL A 106 -7.15 -4.27 -1.87
C VAL A 106 -6.12 -3.99 -0.78
N PHE A 107 -6.56 -3.60 0.41
CA PHE A 107 -5.72 -3.65 1.60
C PHE A 107 -5.56 -5.11 2.03
N THR A 108 -4.34 -5.63 1.98
CA THR A 108 -4.01 -7.01 2.36
C THR A 108 -3.57 -7.09 3.82
N ASN A 109 -3.09 -5.99 4.38
CA ASN A 109 -2.86 -5.81 5.81
C ASN A 109 -3.17 -4.39 6.25
N TRP A 110 -3.76 -4.25 7.45
CA TRP A 110 -4.05 -2.96 8.06
C TRP A 110 -3.98 -3.13 9.57
N GLU A 111 -2.95 -2.58 10.21
CA GLU A 111 -2.74 -2.65 11.66
C GLU A 111 -2.59 -1.23 12.20
N ASP A 112 -3.59 -0.79 12.95
CA ASP A 112 -3.62 0.49 13.64
C ASP A 112 -3.27 0.26 15.14
N ASN A 113 -1.97 0.24 15.42
CA ASN A 113 -1.47 0.02 16.76
C ASN A 113 -1.47 1.33 17.57
N ALA A 114 -2.63 1.94 17.72
CA ALA A 114 -2.90 3.28 18.28
C ALA A 114 -2.36 3.56 19.68
N THR A 115 -1.62 2.63 20.29
CA THR A 115 -1.08 2.85 21.62
C THR A 115 0.43 2.98 21.62
N ALA A 116 0.91 4.16 21.98
CA ALA A 116 2.32 4.42 22.32
C ALA A 116 2.88 3.43 23.37
N TRP A 117 2.04 2.60 23.94
CA TRP A 117 2.35 1.63 25.00
C TRP A 117 2.49 0.20 24.47
N SER A 118 1.99 -0.13 23.29
CA SER A 118 2.05 -1.51 22.78
C SER A 118 3.44 -1.90 22.27
N GLY A 119 4.30 -0.92 21.92
CA GLY A 119 5.58 -1.15 21.28
C GLY A 119 5.47 -1.72 19.85
N ASN A 120 4.23 -1.92 19.36
CA ASN A 120 3.97 -2.41 18.01
C ASN A 120 3.84 -1.25 17.03
N PRO A 121 4.58 -1.24 15.92
CA PRO A 121 4.43 -0.20 14.90
C PRO A 121 3.17 -0.41 14.07
N ASP A 122 2.59 0.70 13.57
CA ASP A 122 1.55 0.63 12.54
C ASP A 122 2.09 -0.03 11.28
N ARG A 123 1.22 -0.78 10.62
CA ARG A 123 1.55 -1.47 9.37
C ARG A 123 0.40 -1.33 8.39
N ALA A 124 0.76 -1.18 7.12
CA ALA A 124 -0.20 -1.29 6.04
C ALA A 124 0.43 -2.04 4.87
N GLU A 125 -0.39 -2.82 4.18
CA GLU A 125 -0.03 -3.45 2.93
C GLU A 125 -1.18 -3.31 1.97
N PHE A 126 -0.86 -2.91 0.74
CA PHE A 126 -1.84 -2.68 -0.30
C PHE A 126 -1.39 -3.36 -1.59
N ALA A 127 -2.31 -4.00 -2.26
CA ALA A 127 -2.09 -4.65 -3.54
C ALA A 127 -3.01 -4.07 -4.60
N ILE A 128 -2.48 -3.96 -5.84
CA ILE A 128 -3.24 -3.61 -7.03
C ILE A 128 -3.17 -4.71 -8.07
N GLU A 129 -4.26 -4.90 -8.77
CA GLU A 129 -4.42 -5.85 -9.86
C GLU A 129 -4.97 -5.09 -11.07
N LEU A 130 -4.26 -5.17 -12.20
CA LEU A 130 -4.66 -4.56 -13.45
C LEU A 130 -5.15 -5.65 -14.40
N TYR A 131 -6.40 -5.55 -14.83
CA TYR A 131 -7.04 -6.51 -15.71
C TYR A 131 -7.21 -5.92 -17.11
N SER A 132 -6.78 -6.66 -18.13
CA SER A 132 -7.01 -6.33 -19.54
C SER A 132 -8.50 -6.51 -19.88
N VAL A 133 -9.12 -5.48 -20.47
CA VAL A 133 -10.51 -5.53 -20.89
C VAL A 133 -10.69 -6.44 -22.12
N PRO A 134 -9.86 -6.33 -23.18
CA PRO A 134 -9.97 -7.22 -24.35
C PRO A 134 -9.79 -8.69 -24.00
N ASP A 135 -8.81 -9.01 -23.15
CA ASP A 135 -8.43 -10.39 -22.84
C ASP A 135 -9.23 -10.98 -21.66
N LYS A 136 -9.89 -10.14 -20.87
CA LYS A 136 -10.60 -10.48 -19.62
C LYS A 136 -9.74 -11.29 -18.65
N ARG A 137 -8.47 -10.92 -18.51
CA ARG A 137 -7.50 -11.60 -17.63
C ARG A 137 -6.60 -10.61 -16.93
N LEU A 138 -5.95 -11.05 -15.85
CA LEU A 138 -4.94 -10.28 -15.15
C LEU A 138 -3.78 -9.93 -16.09
N ALA A 139 -3.52 -8.65 -16.25
CA ALA A 139 -2.40 -8.12 -17.04
C ALA A 139 -1.16 -7.92 -16.18
N GLY A 140 -1.33 -7.45 -14.94
CA GLY A 140 -0.22 -7.24 -14.01
C GLY A 140 -0.72 -6.98 -12.61
N SER A 141 0.19 -7.08 -11.65
CA SER A 141 -0.10 -6.80 -10.25
C SER A 141 1.13 -6.21 -9.55
N ALA A 142 0.88 -5.43 -8.51
CA ALA A 142 1.92 -4.94 -7.63
C ALA A 142 1.39 -4.84 -6.20
N SER A 143 2.30 -4.94 -5.22
CA SER A 143 2.00 -4.69 -3.82
C SER A 143 3.10 -3.88 -3.16
N HIS A 144 2.71 -3.10 -2.18
CA HIS A 144 3.65 -2.38 -1.32
C HIS A 144 3.26 -2.57 0.14
N LYS A 145 4.28 -2.85 0.95
CA LYS A 145 4.18 -3.00 2.40
C LYS A 145 4.99 -1.91 3.07
N VAL A 146 4.39 -1.27 4.05
CA VAL A 146 5.02 -0.24 4.87
C VAL A 146 4.81 -0.55 6.35
N GLN A 147 5.84 -0.29 7.15
CA GLN A 147 5.80 -0.39 8.60
C GLN A 147 6.46 0.86 9.18
N ALA A 148 5.80 1.50 10.15
CA ALA A 148 6.38 2.63 10.87
C ALA A 148 7.71 2.26 11.53
N SER A 149 8.63 3.23 11.58
CA SER A 149 9.86 3.09 12.36
C SER A 149 9.58 3.35 13.84
N GLY A 150 10.02 2.44 14.69
CA GLY A 150 10.28 2.67 16.10
C GLY A 150 9.12 3.22 16.95
N PHE A 151 9.50 3.57 18.15
CA PHE A 151 8.65 4.16 19.17
C PHE A 151 8.36 5.63 18.82
N THR A 152 7.25 5.91 18.14
CA THR A 152 6.82 7.28 17.91
C THR A 152 5.72 7.64 18.93
N LEU A 153 5.98 8.66 19.74
CA LEU A 153 4.96 9.28 20.61
C LEU A 153 3.87 10.01 19.81
N LEU A 154 4.00 10.05 18.49
CA LEU A 154 3.01 10.61 17.59
C LEU A 154 2.08 9.47 17.16
N THR A 155 0.89 9.46 17.72
CA THR A 155 -0.22 8.60 17.32
C THR A 155 -0.68 9.00 15.93
N GLY A 156 -0.15 8.34 14.89
CA GLY A 156 -0.67 8.42 13.54
C GLY A 156 -1.47 7.17 13.23
N THR A 157 -2.46 7.26 12.38
CA THR A 157 -3.15 6.08 11.85
C THR A 157 -2.44 5.58 10.59
N PRO A 158 -2.63 4.30 10.15
CA PRO A 158 -2.10 3.81 8.89
C PRO A 158 -2.53 4.62 7.66
N MET A 159 -3.55 5.48 7.80
CA MET A 159 -3.99 6.44 6.78
C MET A 159 -2.83 7.29 6.20
N ARG A 160 -1.82 7.62 7.00
CA ARG A 160 -0.63 8.37 6.57
C ARG A 160 0.19 7.68 5.51
N PHE A 161 0.07 6.35 5.38
CA PHE A 161 0.79 5.56 4.39
C PHE A 161 0.09 5.51 3.03
N ILE A 162 -1.16 5.98 2.92
CA ILE A 162 -1.94 5.88 1.68
C ILE A 162 -1.23 6.50 0.47
N PRO A 163 -0.64 7.71 0.54
CA PRO A 163 0.09 8.26 -0.60
C PRO A 163 1.27 7.38 -1.02
N GLU A 164 2.05 6.89 -0.06
CA GLU A 164 3.19 6.01 -0.31
C GLU A 164 2.76 4.66 -0.92
N LEU A 165 1.69 4.06 -0.40
CA LEU A 165 1.14 2.81 -0.93
C LEU A 165 0.69 2.97 -2.38
N ALA A 166 -0.01 4.07 -2.70
CA ALA A 166 -0.45 4.36 -4.06
C ALA A 166 0.73 4.60 -5.01
N ASP A 167 1.69 5.43 -4.60
CA ASP A 167 2.86 5.77 -5.41
C ASP A 167 3.71 4.55 -5.75
N ASN A 168 4.04 3.74 -4.74
CA ASN A 168 4.92 2.60 -4.93
C ASN A 168 4.24 1.45 -5.69
N THR A 169 2.96 1.18 -5.48
CA THR A 169 2.25 0.14 -6.23
C THR A 169 2.09 0.52 -7.70
N LEU A 170 1.65 1.75 -7.99
CA LEU A 170 1.52 2.23 -9.38
C LEU A 170 2.89 2.39 -10.04
N GLY A 171 3.86 2.98 -9.33
CA GLY A 171 5.24 3.12 -9.83
C GLY A 171 5.84 1.78 -10.22
N ARG A 172 5.65 0.76 -9.37
CA ARG A 172 6.13 -0.60 -9.67
C ARG A 172 5.41 -1.23 -10.85
N LEU A 173 4.09 -1.05 -10.96
CA LEU A 173 3.30 -1.64 -12.03
C LEU A 173 3.61 -0.97 -13.39
N PHE A 174 3.68 0.36 -13.44
CA PHE A 174 3.87 1.13 -14.66
C PHE A 174 5.33 1.49 -14.97
N GLY A 175 6.28 1.13 -14.10
CA GLY A 175 7.70 1.45 -14.27
C GLY A 175 8.02 2.93 -14.05
N TRP A 176 7.22 3.64 -13.24
CA TRP A 176 7.48 5.04 -12.93
C TRP A 176 8.53 5.19 -11.82
N PRO A 177 9.27 6.30 -11.79
CA PRO A 177 10.18 6.57 -10.70
C PRO A 177 9.40 6.73 -9.39
N SER A 178 9.99 6.22 -8.29
CA SER A 178 9.47 6.47 -6.94
C SER A 178 9.54 7.96 -6.64
N VAL A 179 8.51 8.49 -5.98
CA VAL A 179 8.55 9.84 -5.42
C VAL A 179 9.29 9.75 -4.09
N GLU A 180 10.46 10.40 -4.00
CA GLU A 180 11.24 10.54 -2.76
C GLU A 180 10.57 11.53 -1.80
#